data_ab0ec7645fdd08bb3502fcb60ced463f
#
_entry.id   ab0ec7645fdd08bb3502fcb60ced463f
#
_cell.length_a   1.000
_cell.length_b   1.000
_cell.length_c   1.000
_cell.angle_alpha   90.00
_cell.angle_beta   90.00
_cell.angle_gamma   90.00
#
_symmetry.space_group_name_H-M   'P 1'
#
loop_
_entity.id
_entity.type
_entity.pdbx_description
1 polymer ?
#
loop_
_entity_poly.entity_id
_entity_poly.type
_entity_poly.pdbx_seq_one_letter_code
_entity_poly.pdbx_strand_id
1 'polypeptide(L)'
;MAKELRHNIEAREALMKGINTLADTVKITLGPKGRNVVLDKKFGSPLITNDGVTIAKEIELEDPFENMGARLVCEVATKTNDAAGDGTTTATLLAQAFIREGMKNIAAGANPMIVKKGIQKAVDEAVKAISASSVAVHGTDDIARIGTISSGDAEIGKIIAEAMEKVTAEGVITVEESKTAETYYDLVEGMQFDRGYITPYMVTDTEKMEDVLDDALVLITDKKISNIQEILPVLEQIVQNGKKLLIIAEDVEGEALSTLIVNRLRGTFTCVAVKAP
;
A
#
# COMPACT_ATOMS: atom_id res chain seq x y z
N MET A 1 11.27 -27.76 -14.52
CA MET A 1 12.62 -27.55 -13.97
C MET A 1 12.81 -28.44 -12.75
N ALA A 2 13.97 -29.11 -12.63
CA ALA A 2 14.31 -29.85 -11.42
C ALA A 2 14.45 -28.87 -10.23
N LYS A 3 14.03 -29.31 -9.04
CA LYS A 3 14.19 -28.51 -7.80
C LYS A 3 15.44 -28.99 -7.08
N GLU A 4 16.29 -28.05 -6.68
CA GLU A 4 17.38 -28.31 -5.73
C GLU A 4 16.82 -28.31 -4.31
N LEU A 5 17.28 -29.24 -3.48
CA LEU A 5 16.84 -29.38 -2.10
C LEU A 5 18.04 -29.34 -1.17
N ARG A 6 17.97 -28.49 -0.14
CA ARG A 6 18.93 -28.45 0.97
C ARG A 6 18.20 -28.76 2.27
N HIS A 7 18.88 -29.40 3.22
CA HIS A 7 18.29 -29.90 4.44
C HIS A 7 19.11 -29.51 5.67
N ASN A 8 18.47 -29.56 6.84
CA ASN A 8 19.11 -29.42 8.14
C ASN A 8 19.95 -28.17 8.34
N ILE A 9 21.19 -28.30 8.75
CA ILE A 9 22.08 -27.16 9.13
C ILE A 9 22.41 -26.31 7.90
N GLU A 10 22.78 -26.95 6.80
CA GLU A 10 23.15 -26.22 5.56
C GLU A 10 22.02 -25.30 5.05
N ALA A 11 20.78 -25.79 5.04
CA ALA A 11 19.63 -24.99 4.65
C ALA A 11 19.41 -23.79 5.58
N ARG A 12 19.58 -23.99 6.88
CA ARG A 12 19.41 -22.94 7.89
C ARG A 12 20.51 -21.89 7.81
N GLU A 13 21.75 -22.30 7.58
CA GLU A 13 22.89 -21.39 7.44
C GLU A 13 22.75 -20.50 6.19
N ALA A 14 22.35 -21.09 5.06
CA ALA A 14 22.10 -20.34 3.84
C ALA A 14 20.98 -19.29 4.02
N LEU A 15 19.84 -19.69 4.62
CA LEU A 15 18.75 -18.77 4.94
C LEU A 15 19.21 -17.66 5.89
N MET A 16 19.93 -18.01 6.95
CA MET A 16 20.44 -17.04 7.93
C MET A 16 21.42 -16.04 7.30
N LYS A 17 22.24 -16.48 6.38
CA LYS A 17 23.17 -15.61 5.67
C LYS A 17 22.41 -14.57 4.84
N GLY A 18 21.39 -15.00 4.10
CA GLY A 18 20.53 -14.08 3.35
C GLY A 18 19.78 -13.10 4.24
N ILE A 19 19.19 -13.57 5.35
CA ILE A 19 18.52 -12.72 6.34
C ILE A 19 19.49 -11.67 6.89
N ASN A 20 20.69 -12.09 7.29
CA ASN A 20 21.68 -11.19 7.83
C ASN A 20 22.16 -10.17 6.78
N THR A 21 22.43 -10.59 5.57
CA THR A 21 22.88 -9.69 4.49
C THR A 21 21.87 -8.57 4.26
N LEU A 22 20.58 -8.89 4.13
CA LEU A 22 19.55 -7.88 3.94
C LEU A 22 19.40 -6.98 5.17
N ALA A 23 19.21 -7.58 6.35
CA ALA A 23 18.97 -6.82 7.57
C ALA A 23 20.18 -5.96 7.97
N ASP A 24 21.40 -6.45 7.76
CA ASP A 24 22.63 -5.68 8.04
C ASP A 24 22.81 -4.48 7.09
N THR A 25 22.32 -4.60 5.86
CA THR A 25 22.28 -3.47 4.91
C THR A 25 21.24 -2.44 5.31
N VAL A 26 20.02 -2.88 5.63
CA VAL A 26 18.92 -1.99 6.00
C VAL A 26 19.18 -1.27 7.33
N LYS A 27 19.72 -1.95 8.33
CA LYS A 27 19.94 -1.38 9.68
C LYS A 27 20.92 -0.20 9.72
N ILE A 28 21.76 -0.01 8.67
CA ILE A 28 22.69 1.12 8.57
C ILE A 28 21.93 2.46 8.58
N THR A 29 20.68 2.46 8.13
CA THR A 29 19.82 3.64 8.04
C THR A 29 19.13 4.00 9.34
N LEU A 30 19.23 3.17 10.38
CA LEU A 30 18.45 3.32 11.61
C LEU A 30 18.96 4.47 12.52
N GLY A 31 18.00 5.28 12.97
CA GLY A 31 18.19 6.26 14.04
C GLY A 31 18.99 7.49 13.65
N PRO A 32 19.36 8.34 14.63
CA PRO A 32 19.95 9.66 14.38
C PRO A 32 21.39 9.61 13.80
N LYS A 33 22.02 8.45 13.82
CA LYS A 33 23.30 8.18 13.15
C LYS A 33 23.13 7.37 11.87
N GLY A 34 21.90 7.20 11.41
CA GLY A 34 21.56 6.50 10.17
C GLY A 34 22.27 7.13 8.97
N ARG A 35 22.63 6.29 8.02
CA ARG A 35 23.31 6.69 6.78
C ARG A 35 22.46 6.31 5.59
N ASN A 36 22.62 7.02 4.50
CA ASN A 36 22.02 6.65 3.24
C ASN A 36 22.75 5.44 2.62
N VAL A 37 22.00 4.65 1.89
CA VAL A 37 22.50 3.57 1.04
C VAL A 37 22.41 4.03 -0.41
N VAL A 38 23.44 3.71 -1.19
CA VAL A 38 23.46 3.97 -2.63
C VAL A 38 23.12 2.67 -3.34
N LEU A 39 22.02 2.69 -4.09
CA LEU A 39 21.52 1.56 -4.87
C LEU A 39 21.86 1.77 -6.35
N ASP A 40 22.51 0.80 -6.95
CA ASP A 40 22.78 0.81 -8.39
C ASP A 40 21.48 0.53 -9.16
N LYS A 41 21.23 1.33 -10.18
CA LYS A 41 20.10 1.15 -11.09
C LYS A 41 20.59 0.75 -12.46
N LYS A 42 20.04 -0.31 -13.02
CA LYS A 42 20.37 -0.77 -14.40
C LYS A 42 20.16 0.31 -15.46
N PHE A 43 19.24 1.22 -15.20
CA PHE A 43 18.93 2.37 -16.06
C PHE A 43 18.77 3.62 -15.19
N GLY A 44 19.44 4.71 -15.56
CA GLY A 44 19.39 5.98 -14.85
C GLY A 44 20.51 6.18 -13.83
N SER A 45 20.34 7.16 -12.97
CA SER A 45 21.31 7.48 -11.90
C SER A 45 21.14 6.53 -10.71
N PRO A 46 22.21 6.25 -9.94
CA PRO A 46 22.11 5.54 -8.68
C PRO A 46 21.11 6.20 -7.74
N LEU A 47 20.30 5.41 -7.05
CA LEU A 47 19.36 5.90 -6.07
C LEU A 47 20.03 5.99 -4.69
N ILE A 48 19.97 7.16 -4.08
CA ILE A 48 20.45 7.39 -2.71
C ILE A 48 19.22 7.43 -1.81
N THR A 49 19.12 6.52 -0.87
CA THR A 49 17.95 6.41 0.01
C THR A 49 18.32 5.91 1.40
N ASN A 50 17.50 6.25 2.38
CA ASN A 50 17.52 5.69 3.73
C ASN A 50 16.24 4.91 4.06
N ASP A 51 15.33 4.78 3.10
CA ASP A 51 14.09 4.02 3.30
C ASP A 51 14.34 2.52 3.31
N GLY A 52 13.96 1.86 4.41
CA GLY A 52 14.23 0.45 4.63
C GLY A 52 13.54 -0.47 3.66
N VAL A 53 12.29 -0.19 3.25
CA VAL A 53 11.56 -1.06 2.30
C VAL A 53 12.11 -0.92 0.88
N THR A 54 12.49 0.27 0.46
CA THR A 54 13.12 0.51 -0.84
C THR A 54 14.45 -0.23 -0.95
N ILE A 55 15.29 -0.16 0.10
CA ILE A 55 16.54 -0.90 0.15
C ILE A 55 16.28 -2.41 0.13
N ALA A 56 15.34 -2.89 0.95
CA ALA A 56 15.05 -4.32 1.05
C ALA A 56 14.58 -4.93 -0.27
N LYS A 57 13.80 -4.20 -1.07
CA LYS A 57 13.29 -4.64 -2.38
C LYS A 57 14.36 -4.74 -3.46
N GLU A 58 15.43 -3.95 -3.36
CA GLU A 58 16.52 -3.95 -4.35
C GLU A 58 17.61 -5.00 -4.04
N ILE A 59 17.59 -5.61 -2.85
CA ILE A 59 18.59 -6.63 -2.49
C ILE A 59 18.23 -7.96 -3.13
N GLU A 60 19.06 -8.40 -4.04
CA GLU A 60 18.99 -9.70 -4.69
C GLU A 60 20.35 -10.40 -4.58
N LEU A 61 20.35 -11.64 -4.09
CA LEU A 61 21.56 -12.42 -3.84
C LEU A 61 21.73 -13.51 -4.89
N GLU A 62 23.00 -13.80 -5.26
CA GLU A 62 23.34 -14.78 -6.28
C GLU A 62 22.95 -16.22 -5.89
N ASP A 63 23.19 -16.62 -4.62
CA ASP A 63 22.77 -17.93 -4.14
C ASP A 63 21.25 -17.97 -3.92
N PRO A 64 20.49 -18.85 -4.60
CA PRO A 64 19.04 -18.91 -4.50
C PRO A 64 18.53 -19.18 -3.07
N PHE A 65 19.29 -19.94 -2.27
CA PHE A 65 18.89 -20.26 -0.88
C PHE A 65 19.14 -19.09 0.06
N GLU A 66 20.23 -18.37 -0.11
CA GLU A 66 20.47 -17.11 0.59
C GLU A 66 19.40 -16.08 0.20
N ASN A 67 19.10 -15.98 -1.09
CA ASN A 67 18.08 -15.07 -1.61
C ASN A 67 16.68 -15.37 -1.05
N MET A 68 16.33 -16.64 -0.82
CA MET A 68 15.09 -16.98 -0.12
C MET A 68 15.06 -16.39 1.29
N GLY A 69 16.17 -16.44 2.03
CA GLY A 69 16.28 -15.82 3.34
C GLY A 69 16.09 -14.31 3.30
N ALA A 70 16.73 -13.63 2.35
CA ALA A 70 16.57 -12.20 2.13
C ALA A 70 15.10 -11.85 1.80
N ARG A 71 14.45 -12.56 0.89
CA ARG A 71 13.05 -12.34 0.52
C ARG A 71 12.07 -12.48 1.69
N LEU A 72 12.30 -13.42 2.61
CA LEU A 72 11.46 -13.56 3.81
C LEU A 72 11.49 -12.29 4.68
N VAL A 73 12.64 -11.66 4.83
CA VAL A 73 12.77 -10.42 5.59
C VAL A 73 12.29 -9.21 4.80
N CYS A 74 12.48 -9.20 3.48
CA CYS A 74 11.89 -8.20 2.59
C CYS A 74 10.36 -8.18 2.70
N GLU A 75 9.72 -9.35 2.81
CA GLU A 75 8.26 -9.44 3.02
C GLU A 75 7.82 -8.78 4.34
N VAL A 76 8.63 -8.90 5.40
CA VAL A 76 8.35 -8.19 6.67
C VAL A 76 8.38 -6.68 6.49
N ALA A 77 9.40 -6.14 5.81
CA ALA A 77 9.49 -4.72 5.51
C ALA A 77 8.29 -4.24 4.66
N THR A 78 7.92 -5.00 3.63
CA THR A 78 6.79 -4.69 2.75
C THR A 78 5.46 -4.67 3.51
N LYS A 79 5.17 -5.71 4.29
CA LYS A 79 3.93 -5.75 5.10
C LYS A 79 3.86 -4.63 6.14
N THR A 80 4.98 -4.24 6.71
CA THR A 80 5.03 -3.10 7.64
C THR A 80 4.73 -1.80 6.91
N ASN A 81 5.29 -1.60 5.71
CA ASN A 81 5.02 -0.46 4.87
C ASN A 81 3.53 -0.38 4.49
N ASP A 82 2.95 -1.49 4.06
CA ASP A 82 1.53 -1.54 3.64
C ASP A 82 0.58 -1.27 4.82
N ALA A 83 0.96 -1.66 6.04
CA ALA A 83 0.13 -1.47 7.23
C ALA A 83 0.27 -0.10 7.90
N ALA A 84 1.47 0.48 7.90
CA ALA A 84 1.78 1.67 8.70
C ALA A 84 2.50 2.79 7.92
N GLY A 85 3.04 2.52 6.74
CA GLY A 85 3.80 3.50 5.94
C GLY A 85 5.17 3.86 6.52
N ASP A 86 5.51 3.40 7.71
CA ASP A 86 6.75 3.71 8.43
C ASP A 86 7.21 2.53 9.30
N GLY A 87 8.42 2.61 9.84
CA GLY A 87 8.97 1.59 10.74
C GLY A 87 9.56 0.37 10.04
N THR A 88 9.76 0.39 8.74
CA THR A 88 10.25 -0.74 7.93
C THR A 88 11.64 -1.21 8.34
N THR A 89 12.56 -0.28 8.65
CA THR A 89 13.90 -0.57 9.16
C THR A 89 13.85 -1.25 10.52
N THR A 90 13.02 -0.76 11.43
CA THR A 90 12.83 -1.34 12.77
C THR A 90 12.25 -2.75 12.68
N ALA A 91 11.23 -2.96 11.84
CA ALA A 91 10.64 -4.28 11.62
C ALA A 91 11.64 -5.29 11.06
N THR A 92 12.46 -4.87 10.10
CA THR A 92 13.55 -5.68 9.53
C THR A 92 14.56 -6.10 10.59
N LEU A 93 14.98 -5.17 11.44
CA LEU A 93 15.93 -5.43 12.53
C LEU A 93 15.34 -6.39 13.58
N LEU A 94 14.07 -6.19 13.96
CA LEU A 94 13.38 -7.09 14.90
C LEU A 94 13.23 -8.49 14.33
N ALA A 95 12.88 -8.61 13.05
CA ALA A 95 12.79 -9.91 12.38
C ALA A 95 14.13 -10.66 12.42
N GLN A 96 15.24 -9.99 12.10
CA GLN A 96 16.58 -10.56 12.22
C GLN A 96 16.87 -11.03 13.66
N ALA A 97 16.57 -10.19 14.65
CA ALA A 97 16.82 -10.50 16.05
C ALA A 97 16.01 -11.72 16.53
N PHE A 98 14.72 -11.77 16.21
CA PHE A 98 13.86 -12.91 16.58
C PHE A 98 14.30 -14.21 15.92
N ILE A 99 14.65 -14.17 14.64
CA ILE A 99 15.12 -15.36 13.93
C ILE A 99 16.44 -15.81 14.51
N ARG A 100 17.40 -14.91 14.73
CA ARG A 100 18.71 -15.24 15.27
C ARG A 100 18.63 -15.86 16.66
N GLU A 101 17.86 -15.29 17.58
CA GLU A 101 17.70 -15.82 18.92
C GLU A 101 16.86 -17.11 18.93
N GLY A 102 15.82 -17.19 18.11
CA GLY A 102 15.04 -18.41 17.91
C GLY A 102 15.87 -19.57 17.39
N MET A 103 16.73 -19.30 16.39
CA MET A 103 17.62 -20.33 15.82
C MET A 103 18.65 -20.87 16.83
N LYS A 104 19.17 -20.05 17.73
CA LYS A 104 20.06 -20.52 18.82
C LYS A 104 19.34 -21.54 19.70
N ASN A 105 18.10 -21.26 20.08
CA ASN A 105 17.30 -22.15 20.89
C ASN A 105 16.96 -23.47 20.17
N ILE A 106 16.64 -23.40 18.89
CA ILE A 106 16.36 -24.59 18.05
C ILE A 106 17.63 -25.43 17.88
N ALA A 107 18.78 -24.80 17.66
CA ALA A 107 20.06 -25.51 17.59
C ALA A 107 20.42 -26.21 18.91
N ALA A 108 20.02 -25.63 20.05
CA ALA A 108 20.14 -26.23 21.37
C ALA A 108 19.11 -27.34 21.66
N GLY A 109 18.25 -27.70 20.71
CA GLY A 109 17.30 -28.81 20.83
C GLY A 109 15.88 -28.38 21.26
N ALA A 110 15.57 -27.08 21.32
CA ALA A 110 14.22 -26.63 21.63
C ALA A 110 13.23 -26.99 20.49
N ASN A 111 12.00 -27.35 20.87
CA ASN A 111 10.95 -27.63 19.90
C ASN A 111 10.49 -26.34 19.19
N PRO A 112 10.62 -26.27 17.86
CA PRO A 112 10.26 -25.07 17.09
C PRO A 112 8.81 -24.59 17.29
N MET A 113 7.88 -25.52 17.47
CA MET A 113 6.46 -25.19 17.67
C MET A 113 6.21 -24.57 19.06
N ILE A 114 6.99 -24.95 20.06
CA ILE A 114 6.93 -24.34 21.40
C ILE A 114 7.56 -22.94 21.36
N VAL A 115 8.71 -22.82 20.69
CA VAL A 115 9.37 -21.52 20.49
C VAL A 115 8.42 -20.53 19.77
N LYS A 116 7.75 -20.97 18.69
CA LYS A 116 6.75 -20.15 17.98
C LYS A 116 5.62 -19.66 18.92
N LYS A 117 5.07 -20.56 19.76
CA LYS A 117 4.03 -20.18 20.73
C LYS A 117 4.55 -19.19 21.77
N GLY A 118 5.80 -19.33 22.19
CA GLY A 118 6.45 -18.38 23.10
C GLY A 118 6.62 -17.00 22.49
N ILE A 119 7.09 -16.94 21.26
CA ILE A 119 7.22 -15.68 20.49
C ILE A 119 5.86 -15.00 20.36
N GLN A 120 4.80 -15.74 19.98
CA GLN A 120 3.46 -15.16 19.85
C GLN A 120 2.96 -14.53 21.16
N LYS A 121 3.10 -15.25 22.29
CA LYS A 121 2.72 -14.70 23.60
C LYS A 121 3.50 -13.43 23.96
N ALA A 122 4.80 -13.43 23.67
CA ALA A 122 5.64 -12.24 23.93
C ALA A 122 5.22 -11.04 23.07
N VAL A 123 4.89 -11.29 21.80
CA VAL A 123 4.39 -10.26 20.89
C VAL A 123 3.06 -9.70 21.38
N ASP A 124 2.11 -10.56 21.78
CA ASP A 124 0.80 -10.13 22.29
C ASP A 124 0.93 -9.22 23.52
N GLU A 125 1.83 -9.56 24.45
CA GLU A 125 2.10 -8.72 25.63
C GLU A 125 2.86 -7.43 25.28
N ALA A 126 3.81 -7.49 24.35
CA ALA A 126 4.51 -6.29 23.88
C ALA A 126 3.57 -5.30 23.20
N VAL A 127 2.64 -5.81 22.35
CA VAL A 127 1.63 -4.95 21.68
C VAL A 127 0.72 -4.30 22.72
N LYS A 128 0.26 -5.02 23.75
CA LYS A 128 -0.54 -4.43 24.83
C LYS A 128 0.23 -3.34 25.57
N ALA A 129 1.49 -3.57 25.89
CA ALA A 129 2.31 -2.58 26.58
C ALA A 129 2.55 -1.33 25.73
N ILE A 130 2.83 -1.50 24.43
CA ILE A 130 2.99 -0.39 23.49
C ILE A 130 1.68 0.41 23.37
N SER A 131 0.54 -0.28 23.20
CA SER A 131 -0.77 0.37 23.13
C SER A 131 -1.10 1.16 24.40
N ALA A 132 -0.76 0.61 25.57
CA ALA A 132 -0.96 1.30 26.85
C ALA A 132 -0.06 2.53 27.03
N SER A 133 1.11 2.54 26.36
CA SER A 133 2.08 3.66 26.39
C SER A 133 1.84 4.69 25.27
N SER A 134 0.96 4.37 24.32
CA SER A 134 0.69 5.26 23.19
C SER A 134 -0.07 6.50 23.64
N VAL A 135 0.24 7.63 23.02
CA VAL A 135 -0.46 8.91 23.20
C VAL A 135 -1.26 9.18 21.94
N ALA A 136 -2.54 9.49 22.11
CA ALA A 136 -3.39 9.85 20.97
C ALA A 136 -2.91 11.15 20.32
N VAL A 137 -2.97 11.19 18.99
CA VAL A 137 -2.62 12.38 18.21
C VAL A 137 -3.76 13.39 18.28
N HIS A 138 -3.46 14.62 18.66
CA HIS A 138 -4.42 15.69 18.78
C HIS A 138 -3.95 16.95 18.04
N GLY A 139 -4.73 17.34 17.03
CA GLY A 139 -4.52 18.61 16.33
C GLY A 139 -3.34 18.63 15.36
N THR A 140 -3.21 19.76 14.71
CA THR A 140 -2.29 20.00 13.58
C THR A 140 -0.82 19.93 14.00
N ASP A 141 -0.49 20.36 15.21
CA ASP A 141 0.88 20.37 15.72
C ASP A 141 1.46 18.95 15.90
N ASP A 142 0.65 18.00 16.39
CA ASP A 142 1.08 16.62 16.55
C ASP A 142 1.25 15.94 15.18
N ILE A 143 0.37 16.24 14.23
CA ILE A 143 0.48 15.76 12.85
C ILE A 143 1.77 16.30 12.21
N ALA A 144 2.06 17.60 12.38
CA ALA A 144 3.29 18.20 11.88
C ALA A 144 4.54 17.56 12.46
N ARG A 145 4.55 17.22 13.76
CA ARG A 145 5.65 16.51 14.41
C ARG A 145 5.87 15.12 13.83
N ILE A 146 4.78 14.36 13.62
CA ILE A 146 4.86 13.02 13.03
C ILE A 146 5.37 13.10 11.59
N GLY A 147 4.82 14.02 10.78
CA GLY A 147 5.28 14.27 9.42
C GLY A 147 6.76 14.68 9.36
N THR A 148 7.21 15.52 10.29
CA THR A 148 8.61 15.93 10.41
C THR A 148 9.53 14.75 10.76
N ILE A 149 9.11 13.89 11.69
CA ILE A 149 9.92 12.73 12.09
C ILE A 149 10.03 11.74 10.93
N SER A 150 8.93 11.48 10.22
CA SER A 150 8.89 10.52 9.12
C SER A 150 9.65 11.00 7.88
N SER A 151 9.48 12.27 7.50
CA SER A 151 10.16 12.86 6.34
C SER A 151 11.61 13.30 6.61
N GLY A 152 11.94 13.57 7.88
CA GLY A 152 13.20 14.21 8.27
C GLY A 152 13.26 15.73 7.99
N ASP A 153 12.14 16.32 7.55
CA ASP A 153 12.04 17.73 7.15
C ASP A 153 10.85 18.42 7.80
N ALA A 154 11.10 19.56 8.45
CA ALA A 154 10.08 20.31 9.17
C ALA A 154 9.10 21.06 8.23
N GLU A 155 9.54 21.45 7.04
CA GLU A 155 8.65 22.09 6.05
C GLU A 155 7.67 21.09 5.47
N ILE A 156 8.14 19.89 5.14
CA ILE A 156 7.27 18.79 4.69
C ILE A 156 6.25 18.43 5.78
N GLY A 157 6.70 18.34 7.03
CA GLY A 157 5.80 18.08 8.17
C GLY A 157 4.69 19.11 8.30
N LYS A 158 4.99 20.40 8.10
CA LYS A 158 3.97 21.47 8.10
C LYS A 158 3.01 21.36 6.93
N ILE A 159 3.53 21.14 5.72
CA ILE A 159 2.71 20.99 4.51
C ILE A 159 1.72 19.83 4.67
N ILE A 160 2.17 18.69 5.20
CA ILE A 160 1.29 17.53 5.47
C ILE A 160 0.23 17.91 6.50
N ALA A 161 0.59 18.60 7.58
CA ALA A 161 -0.36 19.00 8.62
C ALA A 161 -1.41 19.98 8.09
N GLU A 162 -1.03 20.96 7.29
CA GLU A 162 -1.94 21.90 6.63
C GLU A 162 -2.87 21.19 5.63
N ALA A 163 -2.35 20.23 4.87
CA ALA A 163 -3.16 19.42 3.97
C ALA A 163 -4.18 18.59 4.75
N MET A 164 -3.76 17.91 5.84
CA MET A 164 -4.65 17.12 6.70
C MET A 164 -5.75 17.96 7.35
N GLU A 165 -5.46 19.19 7.75
CA GLU A 165 -6.47 20.09 8.30
C GLU A 165 -7.59 20.40 7.28
N LYS A 166 -7.23 20.47 6.00
CA LYS A 166 -8.19 20.76 4.91
C LYS A 166 -8.98 19.53 4.45
N VAL A 167 -8.31 18.37 4.34
CA VAL A 167 -8.96 17.15 3.84
C VAL A 167 -9.60 16.31 4.95
N THR A 168 -9.41 16.65 6.22
CA THR A 168 -9.86 15.90 7.40
C THR A 168 -9.17 14.54 7.58
N ALA A 169 -9.48 13.84 8.67
CA ALA A 169 -8.87 12.54 8.99
C ALA A 169 -9.21 11.41 8.00
N GLU A 170 -10.26 11.56 7.22
CA GLU A 170 -10.70 10.58 6.21
C GLU A 170 -10.18 10.92 4.80
N GLY A 171 -9.51 12.06 4.64
CA GLY A 171 -8.94 12.47 3.36
C GLY A 171 -7.71 11.68 2.97
N VAL A 172 -7.50 11.52 1.68
CA VAL A 172 -6.32 10.85 1.13
C VAL A 172 -5.30 11.89 0.71
N ILE A 173 -4.05 11.73 1.16
CA ILE A 173 -2.92 12.52 0.71
C ILE A 173 -2.05 11.63 -0.18
N THR A 174 -1.86 12.06 -1.44
CA THR A 174 -0.92 11.44 -2.37
C THR A 174 0.31 12.32 -2.52
N VAL A 175 1.46 11.69 -2.75
CA VAL A 175 2.73 12.39 -2.96
C VAL A 175 3.20 12.09 -4.38
N GLU A 176 3.46 13.15 -5.13
CA GLU A 176 3.95 13.08 -6.50
C GLU A 176 5.20 13.94 -6.66
N GLU A 177 6.03 13.62 -7.66
CA GLU A 177 7.20 14.42 -7.98
C GLU A 177 6.77 15.73 -8.64
N SER A 178 7.21 16.86 -8.07
CA SER A 178 6.90 18.18 -8.64
C SER A 178 7.61 18.39 -9.98
N LYS A 179 6.91 18.99 -10.92
CA LYS A 179 7.49 19.45 -12.20
C LYS A 179 8.24 20.79 -12.06
N THR A 180 8.12 21.44 -10.90
CA THR A 180 8.77 22.70 -10.54
C THR A 180 9.80 22.49 -9.44
N ALA A 181 10.58 23.52 -9.12
CA ALA A 181 11.55 23.47 -8.01
C ALA A 181 10.90 23.64 -6.61
N GLU A 182 9.62 23.94 -6.57
CA GLU A 182 8.90 24.25 -5.33
C GLU A 182 8.09 23.03 -4.86
N THR A 183 8.05 22.83 -3.54
CA THR A 183 7.16 21.86 -2.88
C THR A 183 5.87 22.57 -2.49
N TYR A 184 4.75 22.08 -2.99
CA TYR A 184 3.42 22.63 -2.71
C TYR A 184 2.39 21.52 -2.63
N TYR A 185 1.21 21.82 -2.15
CA TYR A 185 0.08 20.89 -2.22
C TYR A 185 -1.11 21.53 -2.94
N ASP A 186 -1.82 20.70 -3.67
CA ASP A 186 -3.10 21.06 -4.30
C ASP A 186 -4.22 20.30 -3.58
N LEU A 187 -5.32 21.02 -3.35
CA LEU A 187 -6.53 20.44 -2.79
C LEU A 187 -7.50 20.08 -3.90
N VAL A 188 -7.85 18.82 -4.00
CA VAL A 188 -8.90 18.33 -4.89
C VAL A 188 -10.10 17.95 -4.06
N GLU A 189 -11.25 18.56 -4.30
CA GLU A 189 -12.49 18.15 -3.67
C GLU A 189 -13.03 16.90 -4.34
N GLY A 190 -13.37 15.90 -3.52
CA GLY A 190 -13.79 14.58 -3.99
C GLY A 190 -12.71 13.52 -3.86
N MET A 191 -12.75 12.52 -4.73
CA MET A 191 -11.80 11.42 -4.74
C MET A 191 -11.24 11.22 -6.15
N GLN A 192 -9.92 11.22 -6.28
CA GLN A 192 -9.23 10.86 -7.52
C GLN A 192 -8.64 9.45 -7.38
N PHE A 193 -8.88 8.61 -8.37
CA PHE A 193 -8.31 7.26 -8.46
C PHE A 193 -7.94 6.93 -9.92
N ASP A 194 -7.05 5.97 -10.10
CA ASP A 194 -6.39 5.66 -11.37
C ASP A 194 -7.22 4.82 -12.35
N ARG A 195 -8.46 4.47 -11.97
CA ARG A 195 -9.36 3.68 -12.82
C ARG A 195 -10.47 4.54 -13.39
N GLY A 196 -10.53 4.56 -14.72
CA GLY A 196 -11.57 5.27 -15.47
C GLY A 196 -12.79 4.39 -15.77
N TYR A 197 -13.56 4.80 -16.77
CA TYR A 197 -14.76 4.08 -17.24
C TYR A 197 -14.41 2.65 -17.70
N ILE A 198 -15.33 1.72 -17.47
CA ILE A 198 -15.13 0.29 -17.80
C ILE A 198 -15.03 0.07 -19.31
N THR A 199 -15.74 0.87 -20.12
CA THR A 199 -15.77 0.72 -21.57
C THR A 199 -15.85 2.08 -22.28
N PRO A 200 -15.15 2.24 -23.42
CA PRO A 200 -15.22 3.48 -24.22
C PRO A 200 -16.63 3.82 -24.72
N TYR A 201 -17.55 2.87 -24.76
CA TYR A 201 -18.94 3.14 -25.14
C TYR A 201 -19.71 3.99 -24.10
N MET A 202 -19.12 4.25 -22.93
CA MET A 202 -19.69 5.11 -21.89
C MET A 202 -19.22 6.58 -21.97
N VAL A 203 -18.35 6.90 -22.92
CA VAL A 203 -17.78 8.26 -23.08
C VAL A 203 -18.81 9.28 -23.52
N THR A 204 -18.86 10.44 -22.86
CA THR A 204 -19.75 11.57 -23.26
C THR A 204 -19.10 12.47 -24.30
N ASP A 205 -17.79 12.65 -24.24
CA ASP A 205 -16.97 13.40 -25.20
C ASP A 205 -16.04 12.45 -25.96
N THR A 206 -16.41 12.09 -27.17
CA THR A 206 -15.66 11.15 -28.01
C THR A 206 -14.37 11.73 -28.59
N GLU A 207 -14.25 13.06 -28.67
CA GLU A 207 -13.02 13.70 -29.17
C GLU A 207 -11.91 13.67 -28.11
N LYS A 208 -12.28 13.94 -26.86
CA LYS A 208 -11.35 13.93 -25.73
C LYS A 208 -11.25 12.58 -25.04
N MET A 209 -12.14 11.64 -25.37
CA MET A 209 -12.29 10.36 -24.67
C MET A 209 -12.52 10.55 -23.15
N GLU A 210 -13.32 11.55 -22.82
CA GLU A 210 -13.68 11.91 -21.45
C GLU A 210 -15.16 11.68 -21.18
N ASP A 211 -15.47 11.47 -19.92
CA ASP A 211 -16.84 11.39 -19.43
C ASP A 211 -17.08 12.41 -18.32
N VAL A 212 -17.97 13.34 -18.57
CA VAL A 212 -18.30 14.42 -17.64
C VAL A 212 -19.77 14.32 -17.26
N LEU A 213 -20.00 14.02 -16.00
CA LEU A 213 -21.33 13.89 -15.42
C LEU A 213 -21.57 15.02 -14.41
N ASP A 214 -22.32 16.04 -14.81
CA ASP A 214 -22.76 17.09 -13.88
C ASP A 214 -23.99 16.63 -13.09
N ASP A 215 -23.99 16.85 -11.79
CA ASP A 215 -25.10 16.52 -10.84
C ASP A 215 -25.58 15.06 -10.93
N ALA A 216 -24.62 14.13 -11.04
CA ALA A 216 -24.91 12.71 -11.13
C ALA A 216 -25.25 12.11 -9.76
N LEU A 217 -26.18 11.16 -9.75
CA LEU A 217 -26.36 10.27 -8.61
C LEU A 217 -25.26 9.21 -8.62
N VAL A 218 -24.78 8.83 -7.44
CA VAL A 218 -23.70 7.86 -7.29
C VAL A 218 -24.20 6.59 -6.64
N LEU A 219 -24.04 5.46 -7.32
CA LEU A 219 -24.29 4.12 -6.80
C LEU A 219 -22.96 3.46 -6.45
N ILE A 220 -22.73 3.18 -5.17
CA ILE A 220 -21.51 2.53 -4.70
C ILE A 220 -21.83 1.15 -4.18
N THR A 221 -21.09 0.15 -4.61
CA THR A 221 -21.21 -1.23 -4.12
C THR A 221 -19.88 -1.96 -4.16
N ASP A 222 -19.67 -2.83 -3.19
CA ASP A 222 -18.55 -3.76 -3.07
C ASP A 222 -18.74 -5.06 -3.86
N LYS A 223 -19.86 -5.17 -4.59
CA LYS A 223 -20.20 -6.37 -5.36
C LYS A 223 -19.92 -6.19 -6.84
N LYS A 224 -19.73 -7.32 -7.52
CA LYS A 224 -19.79 -7.38 -8.99
C LYS A 224 -21.23 -7.31 -9.45
N ILE A 225 -21.48 -6.48 -10.44
CA ILE A 225 -22.80 -6.35 -11.08
C ILE A 225 -22.74 -7.10 -12.42
N SER A 226 -23.24 -8.32 -12.44
CA SER A 226 -23.34 -9.15 -13.66
C SER A 226 -24.77 -9.26 -14.18
N ASN A 227 -25.76 -9.13 -13.29
CA ASN A 227 -27.18 -9.20 -13.62
C ASN A 227 -27.85 -7.84 -13.42
N ILE A 228 -28.52 -7.35 -14.46
CA ILE A 228 -29.19 -6.06 -14.43
C ILE A 228 -30.34 -5.99 -13.42
N GLN A 229 -30.95 -7.13 -13.10
CA GLN A 229 -32.08 -7.23 -12.16
C GLN A 229 -31.71 -6.73 -10.76
N GLU A 230 -30.43 -6.84 -10.37
CA GLU A 230 -29.96 -6.41 -9.05
C GLU A 230 -30.05 -4.91 -8.86
N ILE A 231 -29.87 -4.13 -9.92
CA ILE A 231 -29.88 -2.65 -9.89
C ILE A 231 -31.11 -2.06 -10.59
N LEU A 232 -32.00 -2.90 -11.12
CA LEU A 232 -33.17 -2.44 -11.87
C LEU A 232 -34.04 -1.43 -11.12
N PRO A 233 -34.36 -1.62 -9.83
CA PRO A 233 -35.17 -0.65 -9.07
C PRO A 233 -34.52 0.74 -8.97
N VAL A 234 -33.19 0.79 -8.92
CA VAL A 234 -32.42 2.05 -8.90
C VAL A 234 -32.47 2.70 -10.28
N LEU A 235 -32.26 1.91 -11.34
CA LEU A 235 -32.30 2.40 -12.72
C LEU A 235 -33.65 2.98 -13.09
N GLU A 236 -34.74 2.35 -12.68
CA GLU A 236 -36.12 2.85 -12.92
C GLU A 236 -36.33 4.23 -12.28
N GLN A 237 -35.88 4.42 -11.05
CA GLN A 237 -35.96 5.73 -10.38
C GLN A 237 -35.12 6.81 -11.07
N ILE A 238 -33.92 6.45 -11.56
CA ILE A 238 -33.04 7.37 -12.27
C ILE A 238 -33.63 7.82 -13.59
N VAL A 239 -34.18 6.86 -14.36
CA VAL A 239 -34.86 7.15 -15.64
C VAL A 239 -36.09 8.03 -15.42
N GLN A 240 -36.91 7.74 -14.39
CA GLN A 240 -38.11 8.55 -14.09
C GLN A 240 -37.77 9.98 -13.68
N ASN A 241 -36.64 10.17 -12.98
CA ASN A 241 -36.20 11.50 -12.53
C ASN A 241 -35.31 12.23 -13.54
N GLY A 242 -34.95 11.62 -14.67
CA GLY A 242 -34.09 12.20 -15.69
C GLY A 242 -32.68 12.52 -15.20
N LYS A 243 -32.20 11.80 -14.17
CA LYS A 243 -30.87 12.03 -13.57
C LYS A 243 -29.80 11.19 -14.26
N LYS A 244 -28.53 11.65 -14.16
CA LYS A 244 -27.36 10.88 -14.60
C LYS A 244 -26.91 9.96 -13.48
N LEU A 245 -26.30 8.83 -13.82
CA LEU A 245 -25.82 7.84 -12.86
C LEU A 245 -24.33 7.54 -13.03
N LEU A 246 -23.58 7.64 -11.94
CA LEU A 246 -22.25 7.07 -11.80
C LEU A 246 -22.35 5.77 -10.97
N ILE A 247 -21.86 4.66 -11.50
CA ILE A 247 -21.77 3.38 -10.80
C ILE A 247 -20.31 3.12 -10.44
N ILE A 248 -20.04 2.94 -9.15
CA ILE A 248 -18.74 2.55 -8.62
C ILE A 248 -18.93 1.16 -8.00
N ALA A 249 -18.38 0.14 -8.65
CA ALA A 249 -18.55 -1.26 -8.25
C ALA A 249 -17.23 -2.02 -8.33
N GLU A 250 -17.12 -3.19 -7.68
CA GLU A 250 -15.96 -4.06 -7.86
C GLU A 250 -15.73 -4.38 -9.34
N ASP A 251 -16.81 -4.70 -10.06
CA ASP A 251 -16.81 -4.84 -11.52
C ASP A 251 -18.24 -4.72 -12.07
N VAL A 252 -18.38 -4.32 -13.33
CA VAL A 252 -19.67 -4.38 -14.06
C VAL A 252 -19.42 -5.14 -15.36
N GLU A 253 -20.05 -6.31 -15.50
CA GLU A 253 -19.75 -7.23 -16.60
C GLU A 253 -21.03 -7.92 -17.16
N GLY A 254 -20.87 -8.68 -18.22
CA GLY A 254 -21.89 -9.55 -18.77
C GLY A 254 -23.14 -8.84 -19.26
N GLU A 255 -24.31 -9.36 -18.87
CA GLU A 255 -25.63 -8.86 -19.27
C GLU A 255 -25.88 -7.44 -18.73
N ALA A 256 -25.45 -7.15 -17.50
CA ALA A 256 -25.64 -5.84 -16.90
C ALA A 256 -24.91 -4.75 -17.70
N LEU A 257 -23.64 -4.96 -18.03
CA LEU A 257 -22.86 -4.02 -18.82
C LEU A 257 -23.48 -3.79 -20.21
N SER A 258 -23.85 -4.87 -20.90
CA SER A 258 -24.45 -4.81 -22.23
C SER A 258 -25.76 -4.02 -22.22
N THR A 259 -26.59 -4.25 -21.21
CA THR A 259 -27.89 -3.57 -21.07
C THR A 259 -27.67 -2.06 -20.77
N LEU A 260 -26.74 -1.71 -19.91
CA LEU A 260 -26.39 -0.30 -19.61
C LEU A 260 -25.91 0.42 -20.88
N ILE A 261 -25.02 -0.19 -21.66
CA ILE A 261 -24.51 0.37 -22.91
C ILE A 261 -25.62 0.58 -23.93
N VAL A 262 -26.48 -0.43 -24.15
CA VAL A 262 -27.57 -0.33 -25.12
C VAL A 262 -28.55 0.78 -24.75
N ASN A 263 -28.96 0.88 -23.50
CA ASN A 263 -29.87 1.93 -23.06
C ASN A 263 -29.26 3.32 -23.15
N ARG A 264 -27.97 3.45 -22.85
CA ARG A 264 -27.25 4.70 -23.05
C ARG A 264 -27.17 5.11 -24.51
N LEU A 265 -26.80 4.19 -25.40
CA LEU A 265 -26.75 4.45 -26.84
C LEU A 265 -28.13 4.83 -27.44
N ARG A 266 -29.22 4.29 -26.86
CA ARG A 266 -30.56 4.70 -27.19
C ARG A 266 -30.99 6.04 -26.62
N GLY A 267 -30.17 6.65 -25.77
CA GLY A 267 -30.49 7.92 -25.12
C GLY A 267 -31.54 7.81 -24.00
N THR A 268 -31.80 6.61 -23.49
CA THR A 268 -32.81 6.40 -22.44
C THR A 268 -32.36 7.06 -21.12
N PHE A 269 -31.09 6.94 -20.78
CA PHE A 269 -30.45 7.62 -19.65
C PHE A 269 -28.93 7.66 -19.82
N THR A 270 -28.28 8.57 -19.10
CA THR A 270 -26.82 8.69 -19.08
C THR A 270 -26.26 7.97 -17.85
N CYS A 271 -25.43 6.98 -18.08
CA CYS A 271 -24.71 6.30 -17.01
C CYS A 271 -23.26 6.03 -17.39
N VAL A 272 -22.41 6.02 -16.37
CA VAL A 272 -21.01 5.63 -16.44
C VAL A 272 -20.74 4.62 -15.33
N ALA A 273 -20.04 3.57 -15.66
CA ALA A 273 -19.58 2.60 -14.69
C ALA A 273 -18.06 2.62 -14.61
N VAL A 274 -17.56 2.68 -13.40
CA VAL A 274 -16.12 2.65 -13.08
C VAL A 274 -15.86 1.52 -12.08
N LYS A 275 -14.67 0.97 -12.17
CA LYS A 275 -14.20 -0.04 -11.23
C LYS A 275 -13.76 0.64 -9.94
N ALA A 276 -14.22 0.12 -8.80
CA ALA A 276 -13.81 0.63 -7.49
C ALA A 276 -12.30 0.54 -7.30
N PRO A 277 -11.69 1.52 -6.62
CA PRO A 277 -10.26 1.53 -6.31
C PRO A 277 -9.85 0.45 -5.33
#